data_d5045252139dae349c260eff56d65cb7
#
_entry.id   d5045252139dae349c260eff56d65cb7
#
_cell.length_a   1.000
_cell.length_b   1.000
_cell.length_c   1.000
_cell.angle_alpha   90.00
_cell.angle_beta   90.00
_cell.angle_gamma   90.00
#
_symmetry.space_group_name_H-M   'P 1'
#
loop_
_entity.id
_entity.type
_entity.pdbx_description
1 polymer ?
#
loop_
_entity_poly.entity_id
_entity_poly.type
_entity_poly.pdbx_seq_one_letter_code
_entity_poly.pdbx_strand_id
1 'polypeptide(L)'
;IAAFATVLMPLVPSAAGQPVLVSFQHAYDSLGAQCTPTQTAQGSTNNQTNLAETLEFMPGLLTLGWTVVIPDYEGPRHAWGANRLQGQATLDAARAALNFEPLGLNKDTPVGLWGYSGGAWATSWAAALQPEYAKELNLVGSVAGGTPVEFLKLMKAKEGTGQFNFLFSAIMGMAREYPEILAPNTLTEKGM
;
A
#
# COMPACT_ATOMS: atom_id res chain seq x y z
N ILE A 1 7.41 10.87 -4.21
CA ILE A 1 5.96 11.14 -4.35
C ILE A 1 5.46 11.78 -3.05
N ALA A 2 4.70 12.86 -3.14
CA ALA A 2 4.05 13.47 -1.98
C ALA A 2 2.85 12.61 -1.57
N ALA A 3 2.93 11.96 -0.42
CA ALA A 3 1.90 11.12 0.16
C ALA A 3 1.97 11.18 1.69
N PHE A 4 0.96 10.66 2.37
CA PHE A 4 0.99 10.50 3.81
C PHE A 4 1.40 9.08 4.19
N ALA A 5 1.95 8.94 5.38
CA ALA A 5 2.18 7.65 6.01
C ALA A 5 1.97 7.76 7.52
N THR A 6 1.43 6.72 8.11
CA THR A 6 1.35 6.56 9.57
C THR A 6 2.53 5.72 10.03
N VAL A 7 3.14 6.09 11.15
CA VAL A 7 4.18 5.28 11.78
C VAL A 7 3.71 4.82 13.15
N LEU A 8 3.83 3.53 13.39
CA LEU A 8 3.59 2.90 14.69
C LEU A 8 4.94 2.51 15.29
N MET A 9 5.21 3.03 16.49
CA MET A 9 6.44 2.73 17.23
C MET A 9 6.19 1.65 18.26
N PRO A 10 7.08 0.65 18.38
CA PRO A 10 7.00 -0.33 19.45
C PRO A 10 7.33 0.31 20.80
N LEU A 11 6.75 -0.23 21.86
CA LEU A 11 7.06 0.15 23.25
C LEU A 11 8.14 -0.76 23.89
N VAL A 12 8.64 -1.73 23.11
CA VAL A 12 9.63 -2.71 23.56
C VAL A 12 10.81 -2.74 22.61
N PRO A 13 12.01 -3.12 23.07
CA PRO A 13 13.16 -3.32 22.20
C PRO A 13 12.90 -4.39 21.15
N SER A 14 13.55 -4.26 19.99
CA SER A 14 13.44 -5.24 18.91
C SER A 14 13.98 -6.61 19.32
N ALA A 15 13.16 -7.64 19.14
CA ALA A 15 13.56 -9.04 19.33
C ALA A 15 14.70 -9.50 18.40
N ALA A 16 14.93 -8.77 17.31
CA ALA A 16 16.05 -9.02 16.39
C ALA A 16 17.40 -8.47 16.88
N GLY A 17 17.44 -7.82 18.06
CA GLY A 17 18.64 -7.20 18.61
C GLY A 17 19.10 -5.93 17.91
N GLN A 18 18.39 -5.49 16.87
CA GLN A 18 18.57 -4.24 16.15
C GLN A 18 17.22 -3.69 15.69
N PRO A 19 17.10 -2.39 15.43
CA PRO A 19 15.88 -1.82 14.85
C PRO A 19 15.49 -2.52 13.54
N VAL A 20 14.19 -2.70 13.32
CA VAL A 20 13.61 -3.24 12.09
C VAL A 20 12.46 -2.34 11.67
N LEU A 21 12.35 -2.06 10.38
CA LEU A 21 11.21 -1.35 9.79
C LEU A 21 10.40 -2.31 8.93
N VAL A 22 9.10 -2.38 9.18
CA VAL A 22 8.15 -3.05 8.29
C VAL A 22 7.29 -1.99 7.61
N SER A 23 7.30 -1.95 6.29
CA SER A 23 6.32 -1.20 5.53
C SER A 23 5.13 -2.11 5.25
N PHE A 24 3.97 -1.77 5.81
CA PHE A 24 2.75 -2.56 5.72
C PHE A 24 1.75 -1.87 4.79
N GLN A 25 1.35 -2.55 3.73
CA GLN A 25 0.40 -2.06 2.73
C GLN A 25 -0.97 -2.68 2.98
N HIS A 26 -1.89 -1.88 3.56
CA HIS A 26 -3.29 -2.30 3.71
C HIS A 26 -3.95 -2.57 2.36
N ALA A 27 -4.88 -3.52 2.30
CA ALA A 27 -5.74 -3.73 1.14
C ALA A 27 -6.90 -2.71 1.16
N TYR A 28 -6.60 -1.39 1.11
CA TYR A 28 -7.64 -0.38 1.27
C TYR A 28 -8.44 -0.04 0.01
N ASP A 29 -7.97 -0.42 -1.15
CA ASP A 29 -8.69 -0.55 -2.43
C ASP A 29 -9.82 0.50 -2.61
N SER A 30 -9.47 1.79 -2.62
CA SER A 30 -10.45 2.86 -2.54
C SER A 30 -10.12 4.04 -3.45
N LEU A 31 -11.16 4.73 -3.88
CA LEU A 31 -11.07 5.97 -4.66
C LEU A 31 -11.27 7.22 -3.80
N GLY A 32 -11.43 7.07 -2.49
CA GLY A 32 -11.82 8.16 -1.60
C GLY A 32 -10.82 8.46 -0.49
N ALA A 33 -10.52 9.73 -0.28
CA ALA A 33 -9.62 10.21 0.78
C ALA A 33 -9.99 9.71 2.18
N GLN A 34 -11.30 9.58 2.44
CA GLN A 34 -11.82 9.14 3.74
C GLN A 34 -11.52 7.66 4.06
N CYS A 35 -11.04 6.89 3.08
CA CYS A 35 -10.76 5.45 3.22
C CYS A 35 -9.27 5.14 3.38
N THR A 36 -8.40 6.15 3.44
CA THR A 36 -6.96 5.91 3.52
C THR A 36 -6.55 5.33 4.88
N PRO A 37 -5.42 4.59 4.93
CA PRO A 37 -4.84 4.10 6.18
C PRO A 37 -4.61 5.20 7.21
N THR A 38 -4.14 6.38 6.79
CA THR A 38 -3.94 7.54 7.67
C THR A 38 -5.25 7.98 8.32
N GLN A 39 -6.37 7.98 7.60
CA GLN A 39 -7.68 8.31 8.18
C GLN A 39 -8.13 7.24 9.20
N THR A 40 -7.86 5.97 8.93
CA THR A 40 -8.14 4.88 9.89
C THR A 40 -7.32 5.06 11.17
N ALA A 41 -6.05 5.41 11.06
CA ALA A 41 -5.18 5.69 12.21
C ALA A 41 -5.67 6.90 13.05
N GLN A 42 -6.40 7.83 12.43
CA GLN A 42 -7.05 8.97 13.09
C GLN A 42 -8.45 8.64 13.65
N GLY A 43 -8.86 7.38 13.61
CA GLY A 43 -10.14 6.91 14.17
C GLY A 43 -11.28 6.79 13.16
N SER A 44 -11.03 6.95 11.87
CA SER A 44 -12.05 6.70 10.84
C SER A 44 -12.40 5.22 10.75
N THR A 45 -13.69 4.92 10.63
CA THR A 45 -14.22 3.57 10.40
C THR A 45 -14.75 3.37 8.99
N ASN A 46 -14.46 4.29 8.08
CA ASN A 46 -14.96 4.25 6.70
C ASN A 46 -14.40 3.07 5.90
N ASN A 47 -13.20 2.59 6.26
CA ASN A 47 -12.62 1.39 5.65
C ASN A 47 -12.42 0.30 6.71
N GLN A 48 -13.34 -0.66 6.73
CA GLN A 48 -13.33 -1.77 7.68
C GLN A 48 -12.14 -2.73 7.46
N THR A 49 -11.66 -2.85 6.22
CA THR A 49 -10.47 -3.67 5.91
C THR A 49 -9.24 -3.10 6.59
N ASN A 50 -8.99 -1.80 6.48
CA ASN A 50 -7.87 -1.16 7.18
C ASN A 50 -7.94 -1.37 8.68
N LEU A 51 -9.13 -1.21 9.27
CA LEU A 51 -9.34 -1.40 10.71
C LEU A 51 -9.06 -2.84 11.11
N ALA A 52 -9.60 -3.82 10.37
CA ALA A 52 -9.40 -5.24 10.64
C ALA A 52 -7.92 -5.63 10.54
N GLU A 53 -7.25 -5.25 9.46
CA GLU A 53 -5.81 -5.54 9.27
C GLU A 53 -4.95 -4.86 10.34
N THR A 54 -5.29 -3.62 10.73
CA THR A 54 -4.58 -2.93 11.83
C THR A 54 -4.70 -3.71 13.14
N LEU A 55 -5.91 -4.12 13.50
CA LEU A 55 -6.15 -4.85 14.75
C LEU A 55 -5.57 -6.26 14.74
N GLU A 56 -5.52 -6.91 13.59
CA GLU A 56 -5.03 -8.28 13.45
C GLU A 56 -3.50 -8.36 13.43
N PHE A 57 -2.84 -7.49 12.66
CA PHE A 57 -1.41 -7.66 12.37
C PHE A 57 -0.49 -6.74 13.18
N MET A 58 -0.92 -5.50 13.46
CA MET A 58 -0.03 -4.53 14.12
C MET A 58 0.41 -4.94 15.52
N PRO A 59 -0.45 -5.51 16.39
CA PRO A 59 -0.02 -5.93 17.72
C PRO A 59 1.12 -6.95 17.69
N GLY A 60 1.08 -7.89 16.75
CA GLY A 60 2.15 -8.89 16.57
C GLY A 60 3.50 -8.25 16.23
N LEU A 61 3.51 -7.35 15.23
CA LEU A 61 4.73 -6.66 14.80
C LEU A 61 5.30 -5.77 15.90
N LEU A 62 4.45 -5.00 16.59
CA LEU A 62 4.86 -4.12 17.67
C LEU A 62 5.37 -4.88 18.90
N THR A 63 4.82 -6.07 19.17
CA THR A 63 5.29 -6.95 20.24
C THR A 63 6.70 -7.52 19.96
N LEU A 64 7.04 -7.70 18.68
CA LEU A 64 8.40 -8.04 18.24
C LEU A 64 9.38 -6.86 18.36
N GLY A 65 8.91 -5.68 18.74
CA GLY A 65 9.72 -4.47 18.82
C GLY A 65 10.07 -3.88 17.44
N TRP A 66 9.24 -4.14 16.42
CA TRP A 66 9.44 -3.63 15.07
C TRP A 66 8.65 -2.36 14.82
N THR A 67 9.29 -1.37 14.23
CA THR A 67 8.61 -0.15 13.76
C THR A 67 7.82 -0.46 12.50
N VAL A 68 6.60 0.03 12.41
CA VAL A 68 5.75 -0.17 11.23
C VAL A 68 5.44 1.18 10.57
N VAL A 69 5.67 1.29 9.26
CA VAL A 69 5.20 2.40 8.46
C VAL A 69 4.07 1.94 7.55
N ILE A 70 2.96 2.66 7.55
CA ILE A 70 1.74 2.36 6.79
C ILE A 70 1.51 3.51 5.83
N PRO A 71 1.86 3.37 4.53
CA PRO A 71 1.68 4.43 3.54
C PRO A 71 0.25 4.52 3.00
N ASP A 72 -0.21 5.73 2.70
CA ASP A 72 -1.33 5.98 1.79
C ASP A 72 -0.82 5.83 0.35
N TYR A 73 -0.48 4.58 -0.03
CA TYR A 73 0.29 4.28 -1.24
C TYR A 73 -0.41 4.61 -2.56
N GLU A 74 -1.72 4.83 -2.56
CA GLU A 74 -2.46 5.28 -3.75
C GLU A 74 -2.22 6.76 -4.06
N GLY A 75 -1.46 7.43 -3.21
CA GLY A 75 -1.05 8.82 -3.39
C GLY A 75 -2.19 9.83 -3.24
N PRO A 76 -1.93 11.12 -3.48
CA PRO A 76 -2.87 12.20 -3.20
C PRO A 76 -4.09 12.21 -4.11
N ARG A 77 -4.06 11.47 -5.22
CA ARG A 77 -5.19 11.31 -6.15
C ARG A 77 -6.01 10.06 -5.91
N HIS A 78 -5.65 9.24 -4.90
CA HIS A 78 -6.29 7.96 -4.61
C HIS A 78 -6.38 7.12 -5.90
N ALA A 79 -5.21 6.93 -6.54
CA ALA A 79 -5.07 6.27 -7.83
C ALA A 79 -4.93 4.75 -7.62
N TRP A 80 -6.00 4.13 -7.10
CA TRP A 80 -6.05 2.69 -6.90
C TRP A 80 -5.75 1.95 -8.20
N GLY A 81 -4.85 0.98 -8.15
CA GLY A 81 -4.41 0.22 -9.31
C GLY A 81 -3.30 0.89 -10.14
N ALA A 82 -2.91 2.13 -9.85
CA ALA A 82 -1.74 2.77 -10.48
C ALA A 82 -0.43 2.21 -9.90
N ASN A 83 -0.18 0.96 -10.19
CA ASN A 83 0.78 0.10 -9.50
C ASN A 83 2.21 0.66 -9.40
N ARG A 84 2.72 1.29 -10.46
CA ARG A 84 4.05 1.91 -10.44
C ARG A 84 4.12 3.05 -9.40
N LEU A 85 3.10 3.92 -9.39
CA LEU A 85 2.97 4.98 -8.38
C LEU A 85 2.87 4.39 -6.98
N GLN A 86 2.08 3.33 -6.80
CA GLN A 86 1.88 2.67 -5.51
C GLN A 86 3.19 2.08 -4.97
N GLY A 87 3.97 1.41 -5.83
CA GLY A 87 5.30 0.90 -5.46
C GLY A 87 6.27 2.00 -5.07
N GLN A 88 6.29 3.11 -5.83
CA GLN A 88 7.12 4.26 -5.51
C GLN A 88 6.73 4.93 -4.19
N ALA A 89 5.42 5.13 -3.96
CA ALA A 89 4.91 5.72 -2.72
C ALA A 89 5.25 4.85 -1.49
N THR A 90 5.18 3.52 -1.65
CA THR A 90 5.61 2.57 -0.61
C THR A 90 7.08 2.71 -0.26
N LEU A 91 7.96 2.79 -1.26
CA LEU A 91 9.40 2.98 -1.06
C LEU A 91 9.73 4.35 -0.47
N ASP A 92 9.03 5.40 -0.91
CA ASP A 92 9.21 6.76 -0.39
C ASP A 92 8.78 6.86 1.08
N ALA A 93 7.73 6.16 1.48
CA ALA A 93 7.30 6.11 2.88
C ALA A 93 8.34 5.41 3.78
N ALA A 94 8.93 4.30 3.31
CA ALA A 94 10.03 3.63 4.01
C ALA A 94 11.25 4.57 4.12
N ARG A 95 11.63 5.24 3.03
CA ARG A 95 12.70 6.24 3.00
C ARG A 95 12.44 7.37 3.99
N ALA A 96 11.22 7.90 4.02
CA ALA A 96 10.84 8.96 4.94
C ALA A 96 10.95 8.50 6.40
N ALA A 97 10.50 7.29 6.73
CA ALA A 97 10.61 6.72 8.07
C ALA A 97 12.09 6.56 8.50
N LEU A 98 12.96 6.06 7.61
CA LEU A 98 14.39 5.91 7.91
C LEU A 98 15.12 7.24 8.14
N ASN A 99 14.63 8.34 7.54
CA ASN A 99 15.21 9.67 7.68
C ASN A 99 14.53 10.53 8.77
N PHE A 100 13.54 9.99 9.46
CA PHE A 100 12.87 10.69 10.55
C PHE A 100 13.55 10.36 11.88
N GLU A 101 14.47 11.23 12.31
CA GLU A 101 15.30 11.04 13.50
C GLU A 101 14.58 10.54 14.76
N PRO A 102 13.35 11.00 15.08
CA PRO A 102 12.67 10.53 16.31
C PRO A 102 12.38 9.03 16.35
N LEU A 103 12.46 8.31 15.20
CA LEU A 103 12.27 6.85 15.16
C LEU A 103 13.51 6.05 15.57
N GLY A 104 14.69 6.69 15.64
CA GLY A 104 15.94 6.00 15.95
C GLY A 104 16.38 4.99 14.89
N LEU A 105 15.80 5.08 13.68
CA LEU A 105 16.15 4.27 12.52
C LEU A 105 17.30 4.92 11.73
N ASN A 106 17.90 4.19 10.81
CA ASN A 106 18.94 4.70 9.93
C ASN A 106 19.00 3.94 8.61
N LYS A 107 19.89 4.32 7.70
CA LYS A 107 20.03 3.72 6.36
C LYS A 107 20.36 2.23 6.35
N ASP A 108 20.95 1.70 7.42
CA ASP A 108 21.35 0.30 7.53
C ASP A 108 20.23 -0.55 8.18
N THR A 109 19.17 0.09 8.68
CA THR A 109 18.02 -0.60 9.27
C THR A 109 17.38 -1.55 8.25
N PRO A 110 17.22 -2.86 8.59
CA PRO A 110 16.53 -3.80 7.72
C PRO A 110 15.07 -3.37 7.47
N VAL A 111 14.66 -3.39 6.20
CA VAL A 111 13.31 -3.06 5.76
C VAL A 111 12.64 -4.30 5.21
N GLY A 112 11.46 -4.65 5.76
CA GLY A 112 10.56 -5.64 5.19
C GLY A 112 9.35 -4.96 4.55
N LEU A 113 8.83 -5.53 3.47
CA LEU A 113 7.56 -5.10 2.86
C LEU A 113 6.50 -6.19 3.06
N TRP A 114 5.28 -5.81 3.41
CA TRP A 114 4.20 -6.77 3.59
C TRP A 114 2.86 -6.18 3.18
N GLY A 115 2.12 -6.89 2.31
CA GLY A 115 0.78 -6.52 1.90
C GLY A 115 -0.04 -7.70 1.39
N TYR A 116 -1.37 -7.53 1.42
CA TYR A 116 -2.32 -8.51 0.90
C TYR A 116 -3.22 -7.87 -0.16
N SER A 117 -3.69 -8.64 -1.15
CA SER A 117 -4.61 -8.22 -2.21
C SER A 117 -4.14 -6.94 -2.92
N GLY A 118 -4.86 -5.82 -2.84
CA GLY A 118 -4.42 -4.53 -3.38
C GLY A 118 -3.13 -4.02 -2.73
N GLY A 119 -2.95 -4.25 -1.43
CA GLY A 119 -1.67 -3.99 -0.74
C GLY A 119 -0.53 -4.85 -1.28
N ALA A 120 -0.82 -6.09 -1.72
CA ALA A 120 0.17 -6.95 -2.37
C ALA A 120 0.61 -6.41 -3.74
N TRP A 121 -0.25 -5.68 -4.47
CA TRP A 121 0.17 -4.96 -5.67
C TRP A 121 1.24 -3.93 -5.34
N ALA A 122 0.98 -3.06 -4.37
CA ALA A 122 1.94 -2.04 -3.94
C ALA A 122 3.25 -2.67 -3.46
N THR A 123 3.17 -3.74 -2.65
CA THR A 123 4.33 -4.52 -2.16
C THR A 123 5.15 -5.11 -3.31
N SER A 124 4.49 -5.77 -4.26
CA SER A 124 5.17 -6.41 -5.40
C SER A 124 5.86 -5.39 -6.29
N TRP A 125 5.20 -4.27 -6.58
CA TRP A 125 5.78 -3.19 -7.37
C TRP A 125 6.89 -2.46 -6.63
N ALA A 126 6.77 -2.27 -5.32
CA ALA A 126 7.84 -1.72 -4.49
C ALA A 126 9.09 -2.61 -4.55
N ALA A 127 8.92 -3.92 -4.37
CA ALA A 127 10.03 -4.87 -4.45
C ALA A 127 10.69 -4.88 -5.84
N ALA A 128 9.89 -4.84 -6.92
CA ALA A 128 10.40 -4.82 -8.29
C ALA A 128 11.12 -3.50 -8.64
N LEU A 129 10.65 -2.37 -8.12
CA LEU A 129 11.24 -1.05 -8.39
C LEU A 129 12.45 -0.73 -7.51
N GLN A 130 12.58 -1.36 -6.34
CA GLN A 130 13.59 -1.02 -5.34
C GLN A 130 15.01 -0.97 -5.90
N PRO A 131 15.49 -1.92 -6.73
CA PRO A 131 16.88 -1.92 -7.21
C PRO A 131 17.27 -0.70 -8.05
N GLU A 132 16.27 -0.04 -8.67
CA GLU A 132 16.50 1.16 -9.50
C GLU A 132 16.07 2.45 -8.78
N TYR A 133 14.92 2.41 -8.10
CA TYR A 133 14.28 3.60 -7.54
C TYR A 133 14.72 3.93 -6.11
N ALA A 134 15.06 2.93 -5.31
CA ALA A 134 15.36 3.07 -3.89
C ALA A 134 16.48 2.12 -3.45
N LYS A 135 17.55 2.05 -4.24
CA LYS A 135 18.70 1.13 -4.01
C LYS A 135 19.42 1.37 -2.70
N GLU A 136 19.24 2.53 -2.08
CA GLU A 136 19.78 2.87 -0.77
C GLU A 136 19.03 2.20 0.39
N LEU A 137 17.82 1.68 0.17
CA LEU A 137 17.07 0.95 1.19
C LEU A 137 17.64 -0.46 1.38
N ASN A 138 17.93 -0.82 2.62
CA ASN A 138 18.32 -2.18 3.00
C ASN A 138 17.10 -3.10 3.02
N LEU A 139 16.51 -3.36 1.82
CA LEU A 139 15.36 -4.24 1.67
C LEU A 139 15.77 -5.70 1.83
N VAL A 140 15.35 -6.33 2.92
CA VAL A 140 15.74 -7.72 3.26
C VAL A 140 14.68 -8.75 2.88
N GLY A 141 13.46 -8.34 2.55
CA GLY A 141 12.41 -9.24 2.11
C GLY A 141 11.09 -8.56 1.82
N SER A 142 10.24 -9.27 1.09
CA SER A 142 8.87 -8.84 0.81
C SER A 142 7.90 -10.03 0.86
N VAL A 143 6.70 -9.79 1.40
CA VAL A 143 5.60 -10.77 1.45
C VAL A 143 4.37 -10.15 0.79
N ALA A 144 3.95 -10.69 -0.35
CA ALA A 144 2.81 -10.25 -1.13
C ALA A 144 1.80 -11.40 -1.26
N GLY A 145 0.73 -11.35 -0.46
CA GLY A 145 -0.31 -12.37 -0.43
C GLY A 145 -1.50 -12.02 -1.32
N GLY A 146 -2.08 -13.00 -2.03
CA GLY A 146 -3.30 -12.80 -2.82
C GLY A 146 -3.17 -11.76 -3.94
N THR A 147 -1.98 -11.56 -4.50
CA THR A 147 -1.71 -10.56 -5.53
C THR A 147 -2.54 -10.80 -6.79
N PRO A 148 -3.34 -9.81 -7.27
CA PRO A 148 -4.13 -9.94 -8.51
C PRO A 148 -3.26 -9.85 -9.75
N VAL A 149 -2.43 -10.87 -10.02
CA VAL A 149 -1.38 -10.86 -11.05
C VAL A 149 -1.96 -10.68 -12.45
N GLU A 150 -3.08 -11.37 -12.76
CA GLU A 150 -3.73 -11.30 -14.06
C GLU A 150 -5.06 -10.55 -13.97
N PHE A 151 -4.99 -9.26 -13.69
CA PHE A 151 -6.15 -8.43 -13.39
C PHE A 151 -7.26 -8.47 -14.45
N LEU A 152 -6.89 -8.42 -15.73
CA LEU A 152 -7.88 -8.48 -16.82
C LEU A 152 -8.59 -9.84 -16.90
N LYS A 153 -7.90 -10.95 -16.61
CA LYS A 153 -8.54 -12.26 -16.50
C LYS A 153 -9.49 -12.32 -15.32
N LEU A 154 -9.08 -11.74 -14.18
CA LEU A 154 -9.94 -11.65 -13.01
C LEU A 154 -11.20 -10.85 -13.31
N MET A 155 -11.09 -9.69 -13.93
CA MET A 155 -12.23 -8.87 -14.35
C MET A 155 -13.18 -9.66 -15.26
N LYS A 156 -12.65 -10.31 -16.30
CA LYS A 156 -13.45 -11.11 -17.24
C LYS A 156 -14.18 -12.25 -16.53
N ALA A 157 -13.53 -12.91 -15.57
CA ALA A 157 -14.15 -13.99 -14.78
C ALA A 157 -15.27 -13.49 -13.83
N LYS A 158 -15.31 -12.19 -13.54
CA LYS A 158 -16.31 -11.56 -12.66
C LYS A 158 -17.36 -10.74 -13.42
N GLU A 159 -17.31 -10.73 -14.74
CA GLU A 159 -18.28 -10.04 -15.59
C GLU A 159 -19.72 -10.48 -15.25
N GLY A 160 -20.62 -9.52 -15.17
CA GLY A 160 -22.03 -9.76 -14.78
C GLY A 160 -22.27 -10.00 -13.28
N THR A 161 -21.24 -9.92 -12.43
CA THR A 161 -21.37 -10.01 -10.97
C THR A 161 -21.14 -8.65 -10.30
N GLY A 162 -21.60 -8.48 -9.04
CA GLY A 162 -21.30 -7.28 -8.25
C GLY A 162 -19.81 -7.04 -8.02
N GLN A 163 -18.97 -8.09 -8.09
CA GLN A 163 -17.52 -7.97 -7.97
C GLN A 163 -16.88 -7.29 -9.18
N PHE A 164 -17.52 -7.32 -10.35
CA PHE A 164 -17.02 -6.59 -11.52
C PHE A 164 -16.94 -5.09 -11.27
N ASN A 165 -17.97 -4.50 -10.65
CA ASN A 165 -17.98 -3.06 -10.34
C ASN A 165 -16.85 -2.67 -9.40
N PHE A 166 -16.54 -3.52 -8.41
CA PHE A 166 -15.41 -3.31 -7.53
C PHE A 166 -14.08 -3.33 -8.31
N LEU A 167 -13.85 -4.33 -9.15
CA LEU A 167 -12.65 -4.40 -9.98
C LEU A 167 -12.59 -3.26 -11.00
N PHE A 168 -13.74 -2.83 -11.56
CA PHE A 168 -13.80 -1.71 -12.48
C PHE A 168 -13.37 -0.40 -11.82
N SER A 169 -13.64 -0.23 -10.53
CA SER A 169 -13.17 0.96 -9.81
C SER A 169 -11.63 1.07 -9.75
N ALA A 170 -10.89 -0.04 -9.83
CA ALA A 170 -9.44 0.02 -9.99
C ALA A 170 -9.03 0.65 -11.33
N ILE A 171 -9.76 0.39 -12.43
CA ILE A 171 -9.52 1.06 -13.72
C ILE A 171 -9.76 2.56 -13.59
N MET A 172 -10.82 2.96 -12.88
CA MET A 172 -11.10 4.37 -12.60
C MET A 172 -10.00 5.02 -11.76
N GLY A 173 -9.42 4.27 -10.81
CA GLY A 173 -8.26 4.70 -10.03
C GLY A 173 -7.01 4.85 -10.91
N MET A 174 -6.72 3.88 -11.76
CA MET A 174 -5.61 3.95 -12.72
C MET A 174 -5.72 5.16 -13.62
N ALA A 175 -6.92 5.49 -14.09
CA ALA A 175 -7.16 6.63 -14.98
C ALA A 175 -6.90 7.99 -14.33
N ARG A 176 -6.86 8.07 -12.99
CA ARG A 176 -6.44 9.28 -12.29
C ARG A 176 -4.95 9.56 -12.44
N GLU A 177 -4.15 8.53 -12.64
CA GLU A 177 -2.72 8.63 -12.90
C GLU A 177 -2.40 8.57 -14.40
N TYR A 178 -3.13 7.73 -15.13
CA TYR A 178 -2.96 7.42 -16.55
C TYR A 178 -4.27 7.71 -17.31
N PRO A 179 -4.60 8.99 -17.60
CA PRO A 179 -5.88 9.36 -18.22
C PRO A 179 -6.15 8.68 -19.57
N GLU A 180 -5.09 8.30 -20.27
CA GLU A 180 -5.16 7.60 -21.55
C GLU A 180 -5.82 6.21 -21.48
N ILE A 181 -5.94 5.63 -20.29
CA ILE A 181 -6.62 4.34 -20.08
C ILE A 181 -8.12 4.45 -20.43
N LEU A 182 -8.72 5.61 -20.16
CA LEU A 182 -10.11 5.90 -20.51
C LEU A 182 -10.16 6.61 -21.88
N ALA A 183 -9.79 5.90 -22.94
CA ALA A 183 -9.95 6.42 -24.30
C ALA A 183 -11.43 6.74 -24.60
N PRO A 184 -11.73 7.70 -25.51
CA PRO A 184 -13.07 7.94 -25.99
C PRO A 184 -13.73 6.59 -26.39
N ASN A 185 -14.94 6.35 -25.92
CA ASN A 185 -15.74 5.10 -26.10
C ASN A 185 -15.35 3.91 -25.21
N THR A 186 -14.49 4.06 -24.21
CA THR A 186 -14.24 3.00 -23.21
C THR A 186 -15.49 2.71 -22.37
N LEU A 187 -16.33 3.74 -22.13
CA LEU A 187 -17.60 3.62 -21.44
C LEU A 187 -18.76 3.64 -22.47
N THR A 188 -19.69 2.71 -22.31
CA THR A 188 -20.94 2.74 -23.10
C THR A 188 -21.89 3.80 -22.55
N GLU A 189 -22.90 4.23 -23.35
CA GLU A 189 -23.95 5.18 -22.92
C GLU A 189 -24.65 4.75 -21.60
N LYS A 190 -24.67 3.44 -21.30
CA LYS A 190 -25.22 2.90 -20.06
C LYS A 190 -24.24 2.98 -18.89
N GLY A 191 -22.98 3.26 -19.13
CA GLY A 191 -21.91 3.36 -18.12
C GLY A 191 -21.51 4.80 -17.78
N MET A 192 -22.15 5.77 -18.40
CA MET A 192 -22.06 7.19 -18.05
C MET A 192 -23.27 7.59 -17.21
#